data_e6d5378b1fbf3865983490371fd55c78
#
_entry.id   e6d5378b1fbf3865983490371fd55c78
#
_cell.length_a   1.000
_cell.length_b   1.000
_cell.length_c   1.000
_cell.angle_alpha   90.00
_cell.angle_beta   90.00
_cell.angle_gamma   90.00
#
_symmetry.space_group_name_H-M   'P 1'
#
loop_
_entity.id
_entity.type
_entity.pdbx_description
1 polymer ?
#
loop_
_entity_poly.entity_id
_entity_poly.type
_entity_poly.pdbx_seq_one_letter_code
_entity_poly.pdbx_strand_id
1 'polypeptide(L)'
;MKLTEHIFLVGSGEIGISNEHDCNVYVIDCKREAVMIDAGAGLDIDSLLNNATNSGVDIGKLKKLLLTHGHADHAGGAAELKRRLGLSVYANRREAKLIEKGDERALGLDIAKRSGLYFPEYRFTPCKVDVFITHNQKIIAGGLEIRAINVPGHSPGSTCYLVDLPEGRALFTGDVVFPHGVIGFMNCKGASLAGYRRFLRRLSGLEVDLLLPGHRGFVLKRGQAHIDQAVKAVSDLHVPKSFL
;
A
#
# COMPACT_ATOMS: atom_id res chain seq x y z
N MET A 1 -9.67 3.56 -12.78
CA MET A 1 -9.80 2.37 -13.68
C MET A 1 -10.38 1.20 -12.90
N LYS A 2 -11.49 0.60 -13.37
CA LYS A 2 -12.08 -0.59 -12.73
C LYS A 2 -11.23 -1.82 -13.10
N LEU A 3 -10.68 -2.51 -12.08
CA LEU A 3 -9.88 -3.73 -12.29
C LEU A 3 -10.74 -4.99 -12.24
N THR A 4 -11.67 -5.04 -11.26
CA THR A 4 -12.64 -6.11 -11.07
C THR A 4 -13.98 -5.50 -10.69
N GLU A 5 -14.98 -6.31 -10.30
CA GLU A 5 -16.28 -5.76 -9.88
C GLU A 5 -16.16 -4.88 -8.63
N HIS A 6 -15.25 -5.24 -7.69
CA HIS A 6 -15.11 -4.55 -6.41
C HIS A 6 -13.78 -3.79 -6.24
N ILE A 7 -12.82 -3.91 -7.16
CA ILE A 7 -11.50 -3.29 -7.02
C ILE A 7 -11.27 -2.25 -8.12
N PHE A 8 -10.85 -1.06 -7.71
CA PHE A 8 -10.57 0.06 -8.59
C PHE A 8 -9.14 0.57 -8.33
N LEU A 9 -8.38 0.82 -9.39
CA LEU A 9 -7.11 1.55 -9.34
C LEU A 9 -7.42 3.02 -9.65
N VAL A 10 -7.20 3.89 -8.67
CA VAL A 10 -7.59 5.31 -8.74
C VAL A 10 -6.40 6.25 -8.81
N GLY A 11 -5.20 5.77 -8.45
CA GLY A 11 -3.93 6.49 -8.57
C GLY A 11 -2.82 5.56 -9.04
N SER A 12 -1.94 6.05 -9.88
CA SER A 12 -0.66 5.42 -10.26
C SER A 12 0.14 6.38 -11.12
N GLY A 13 1.28 6.80 -10.64
CA GLY A 13 2.22 7.61 -11.43
C GLY A 13 2.84 6.83 -12.58
N GLU A 14 3.18 5.56 -12.37
CA GLU A 14 3.83 4.73 -13.40
C GLU A 14 2.98 4.52 -14.66
N ILE A 15 1.67 4.41 -14.54
CA ILE A 15 0.77 4.30 -15.71
C ILE A 15 0.12 5.63 -16.07
N GLY A 16 0.48 6.72 -15.40
CA GLY A 16 0.10 8.08 -15.75
C GLY A 16 -1.38 8.42 -15.55
N ILE A 17 -2.05 7.79 -14.57
CA ILE A 17 -3.45 8.11 -14.25
C ILE A 17 -3.59 9.11 -13.10
N SER A 18 -2.50 9.42 -12.39
CA SER A 18 -2.44 10.44 -11.36
C SER A 18 -1.05 11.08 -11.34
N ASN A 19 -0.68 11.81 -10.27
CA ASN A 19 0.63 12.44 -10.16
C ASN A 19 1.76 11.40 -10.30
N GLU A 20 2.84 11.78 -10.99
CA GLU A 20 3.99 10.90 -11.27
C GLU A 20 4.66 10.30 -10.03
N HIS A 21 4.50 10.95 -8.88
CA HIS A 21 5.03 10.46 -7.59
C HIS A 21 4.04 9.58 -6.81
N ASP A 22 2.86 9.28 -7.34
CA ASP A 22 1.90 8.42 -6.65
C ASP A 22 2.23 6.94 -6.85
N CYS A 23 2.12 6.17 -5.77
CA CYS A 23 2.03 4.71 -5.85
C CYS A 23 0.71 4.27 -6.52
N ASN A 24 0.51 2.97 -6.68
CA ASN A 24 -0.79 2.42 -7.01
C ASN A 24 -1.75 2.59 -5.82
N VAL A 25 -2.71 3.48 -5.96
CA VAL A 25 -3.77 3.73 -4.97
C VAL A 25 -5.01 2.95 -5.39
N TYR A 26 -5.50 2.09 -4.49
CA TYR A 26 -6.67 1.27 -4.78
C TYR A 26 -7.88 1.67 -3.95
N VAL A 27 -9.07 1.38 -4.49
CA VAL A 27 -10.33 1.43 -3.73
C VAL A 27 -10.99 0.06 -3.80
N ILE A 28 -11.50 -0.41 -2.66
CA ILE A 28 -12.33 -1.61 -2.54
C ILE A 28 -13.76 -1.15 -2.28
N ASP A 29 -14.69 -1.47 -3.17
CA ASP A 29 -16.13 -1.29 -2.93
C ASP A 29 -16.64 -2.46 -2.07
N CYS A 30 -16.95 -2.16 -0.82
CA CYS A 30 -17.51 -3.09 0.16
C CYS A 30 -19.04 -2.97 0.23
N LYS A 31 -19.72 -2.57 -0.84
CA LYS A 31 -21.17 -2.37 -0.99
C LYS A 31 -21.71 -1.16 -0.19
N ARG A 32 -21.74 -1.24 1.15
CA ARG A 32 -22.22 -0.16 2.01
C ARG A 32 -21.17 0.88 2.36
N GLU A 33 -19.92 0.50 2.32
CA GLU A 33 -18.73 1.35 2.54
C GLU A 33 -17.73 1.10 1.41
N ALA A 34 -16.79 2.01 1.25
CA ALA A 34 -15.60 1.80 0.45
C ALA A 34 -14.34 2.06 1.29
N VAL A 35 -13.27 1.36 0.93
CA VAL A 35 -11.98 1.43 1.61
C VAL A 35 -10.92 1.83 0.59
N MET A 36 -10.10 2.80 0.93
CA MET A 36 -8.94 3.18 0.13
C MET A 36 -7.68 2.51 0.70
N ILE A 37 -6.85 1.97 -0.16
CA ILE A 37 -5.52 1.43 0.16
C ILE A 37 -4.49 2.39 -0.39
N ASP A 38 -3.70 2.97 0.51
CA ASP A 38 -2.74 4.04 0.29
C ASP A 38 -3.35 5.37 -0.21
N ALA A 39 -2.56 6.42 -0.28
CA ALA A 39 -3.03 7.80 -0.41
C ALA A 39 -2.30 8.62 -1.48
N GLY A 40 -1.32 8.01 -2.17
CA GLY A 40 -0.44 8.76 -3.07
C GLY A 40 0.48 9.74 -2.34
N ALA A 41 1.23 10.52 -3.11
CA ALA A 41 2.18 11.52 -2.62
C ALA A 41 1.50 12.80 -2.07
N GLY A 42 0.21 12.94 -2.30
CA GLY A 42 -0.55 14.11 -1.84
C GLY A 42 -0.39 15.36 -2.68
N LEU A 43 0.21 15.24 -3.87
CA LEU A 43 0.44 16.36 -4.78
C LEU A 43 -0.76 16.70 -5.66
N ASP A 44 -1.63 15.71 -5.93
CA ASP A 44 -2.85 15.88 -6.72
C ASP A 44 -3.96 14.93 -6.24
N ILE A 45 -4.58 15.29 -5.12
CA ILE A 45 -5.70 14.53 -4.55
C ILE A 45 -6.95 14.59 -5.43
N ASP A 46 -7.12 15.67 -6.19
CA ASP A 46 -8.28 15.81 -7.07
C ASP A 46 -8.29 14.74 -8.16
N SER A 47 -7.13 14.42 -8.75
CA SER A 47 -7.01 13.32 -9.71
C SER A 47 -7.43 11.98 -9.12
N LEU A 48 -7.02 11.66 -7.89
CA LEU A 48 -7.43 10.42 -7.21
C LEU A 48 -8.95 10.33 -7.04
N LEU A 49 -9.58 11.40 -6.57
CA LEU A 49 -11.02 11.44 -6.32
C LEU A 49 -11.82 11.45 -7.63
N ASN A 50 -11.36 12.18 -8.63
CA ASN A 50 -11.98 12.19 -9.96
C ASN A 50 -11.88 10.81 -10.63
N ASN A 51 -10.73 10.15 -10.54
CA ASN A 51 -10.55 8.80 -11.07
C ASN A 51 -11.46 7.78 -10.37
N ALA A 52 -11.63 7.91 -9.04
CA ALA A 52 -12.56 7.07 -8.28
C ALA A 52 -13.99 7.27 -8.81
N THR A 53 -14.47 8.51 -8.87
CA THR A 53 -15.82 8.86 -9.35
C THR A 53 -16.04 8.41 -10.79
N ASN A 54 -15.11 8.71 -11.69
CA ASN A 54 -15.20 8.35 -13.11
C ASN A 54 -15.17 6.82 -13.34
N SER A 55 -14.59 6.08 -12.38
CA SER A 55 -14.59 4.61 -12.42
C SER A 55 -15.86 3.99 -11.80
N GLY A 56 -16.78 4.81 -11.28
CA GLY A 56 -18.03 4.36 -10.70
C GLY A 56 -18.01 4.19 -9.18
N VAL A 57 -16.95 4.63 -8.49
CA VAL A 57 -16.88 4.61 -7.02
C VAL A 57 -17.69 5.78 -6.46
N ASP A 58 -18.61 5.48 -5.57
CA ASP A 58 -19.26 6.50 -4.74
C ASP A 58 -18.29 6.95 -3.63
N ILE A 59 -17.65 8.11 -3.82
CA ILE A 59 -16.68 8.67 -2.85
C ILE A 59 -17.33 8.97 -1.49
N GLY A 60 -18.64 9.17 -1.41
CA GLY A 60 -19.39 9.33 -0.16
C GLY A 60 -19.39 8.08 0.72
N LYS A 61 -19.14 6.91 0.12
CA LYS A 61 -18.97 5.62 0.83
C LYS A 61 -17.57 5.41 1.38
N LEU A 62 -16.56 6.18 0.96
CA LEU A 62 -15.22 6.08 1.51
C LEU A 62 -15.22 6.43 2.99
N LYS A 63 -14.83 5.49 3.85
CA LYS A 63 -14.83 5.65 5.32
C LYS A 63 -13.49 5.34 5.95
N LYS A 64 -12.68 4.52 5.28
CA LYS A 64 -11.41 4.03 5.82
C LYS A 64 -10.29 4.21 4.80
N LEU A 65 -9.14 4.65 5.29
CA LEU A 65 -7.88 4.69 4.57
C LEU A 65 -6.93 3.72 5.27
N LEU A 66 -6.51 2.68 4.58
CA LEU A 66 -5.58 1.68 5.08
C LEU A 66 -4.21 1.94 4.45
N LEU A 67 -3.26 2.38 5.24
CA LEU A 67 -1.89 2.63 4.78
C LEU A 67 -1.06 1.35 4.88
N THR A 68 -0.40 0.97 3.79
CA THR A 68 0.51 -0.17 3.76
C THR A 68 1.79 0.13 4.53
N HIS A 69 2.31 1.35 4.37
CA HIS A 69 3.48 1.85 5.09
C HIS A 69 3.57 3.39 5.00
N GLY A 70 4.64 3.98 5.51
CA GLY A 70 4.74 5.42 5.69
C GLY A 70 5.55 6.18 4.65
N HIS A 71 6.03 5.55 3.55
CA HIS A 71 6.72 6.29 2.51
C HIS A 71 5.81 7.35 1.87
N ALA A 72 6.43 8.40 1.34
CA ALA A 72 5.69 9.59 0.94
C ALA A 72 4.69 9.36 -0.19
N ASP A 73 5.02 8.52 -1.13
CA ASP A 73 4.17 8.11 -2.25
C ASP A 73 2.95 7.25 -1.86
N HIS A 74 2.96 6.70 -0.64
CA HIS A 74 1.87 5.92 -0.07
C HIS A 74 1.06 6.69 0.97
N ALA A 75 1.72 7.51 1.79
CA ALA A 75 1.09 8.15 2.93
C ALA A 75 0.99 9.69 2.82
N GLY A 76 1.60 10.31 1.81
CA GLY A 76 1.66 11.78 1.67
C GLY A 76 0.30 12.43 1.54
N GLY A 77 -0.64 11.80 0.85
CA GLY A 77 -2.01 12.29 0.66
C GLY A 77 -2.96 12.04 1.84
N ALA A 78 -2.53 11.27 2.86
CA ALA A 78 -3.41 10.82 3.93
C ALA A 78 -4.07 11.96 4.71
N ALA A 79 -3.33 13.03 5.03
CA ALA A 79 -3.85 14.16 5.79
C ALA A 79 -4.96 14.89 5.03
N GLU A 80 -4.76 15.12 3.74
CA GLU A 80 -5.72 15.83 2.88
C GLU A 80 -6.96 14.98 2.61
N LEU A 81 -6.80 13.68 2.31
CA LEU A 81 -7.93 12.76 2.14
C LEU A 81 -8.75 12.65 3.43
N LYS A 82 -8.10 12.55 4.59
CA LYS A 82 -8.79 12.56 5.89
C LYS A 82 -9.58 13.85 6.10
N ARG A 83 -8.97 15.00 5.81
CA ARG A 83 -9.61 16.31 5.97
C ARG A 83 -10.84 16.48 5.06
N ARG A 84 -10.73 16.03 3.80
CA ARG A 84 -11.81 16.18 2.80
C ARG A 84 -12.97 15.22 3.02
N LEU A 85 -12.67 13.97 3.35
CA LEU A 85 -13.64 12.87 3.35
C LEU A 85 -14.01 12.36 4.76
N GLY A 86 -13.32 12.85 5.80
CA GLY A 86 -13.55 12.38 7.17
C GLY A 86 -13.13 10.92 7.39
N LEU A 87 -12.11 10.45 6.67
CA LEU A 87 -11.67 9.05 6.73
C LEU A 87 -11.06 8.72 8.09
N SER A 88 -11.34 7.51 8.58
CA SER A 88 -10.54 6.89 9.64
C SER A 88 -9.26 6.31 9.02
N VAL A 89 -8.10 6.74 9.50
CA VAL A 89 -6.78 6.33 9.01
C VAL A 89 -6.23 5.19 9.85
N TYR A 90 -5.85 4.12 9.17
CA TYR A 90 -5.31 2.88 9.76
C TYR A 90 -3.87 2.69 9.32
N ALA A 91 -2.96 2.41 10.25
CA ALA A 91 -1.57 2.07 9.95
C ALA A 91 -0.95 1.20 11.05
N ASN A 92 0.11 0.45 10.72
CA ASN A 92 0.89 -0.21 11.74
C ASN A 92 1.44 0.81 12.74
N ARG A 93 1.49 0.48 14.03
CA ARG A 93 1.96 1.39 15.10
C ARG A 93 3.35 1.98 14.83
N ARG A 94 4.24 1.22 14.15
CA ARG A 94 5.59 1.71 13.85
C ARG A 94 5.56 2.77 12.75
N GLU A 95 4.74 2.58 11.72
CA GLU A 95 4.52 3.55 10.65
C GLU A 95 3.75 4.78 11.18
N ALA A 96 2.71 4.56 11.96
CA ALA A 96 1.89 5.62 12.54
C ALA A 96 2.72 6.67 13.28
N LYS A 97 3.69 6.25 14.09
CA LYS A 97 4.59 7.18 14.81
C LYS A 97 5.41 8.06 13.88
N LEU A 98 5.79 7.55 12.71
CA LEU A 98 6.58 8.29 11.72
C LEU A 98 5.68 9.24 10.93
N ILE A 99 4.53 8.75 10.50
CA ILE A 99 3.50 9.51 9.77
C ILE A 99 2.99 10.69 10.61
N GLU A 100 2.66 10.44 11.89
CA GLU A 100 2.16 11.48 12.81
C GLU A 100 3.20 12.57 13.12
N LYS A 101 4.48 12.22 13.11
CA LYS A 101 5.57 13.18 13.29
C LYS A 101 5.97 13.91 12.01
N GLY A 102 5.68 13.34 10.85
CA GLY A 102 6.22 13.80 9.60
C GLY A 102 7.76 13.73 9.55
N ASP A 103 8.35 12.70 10.16
CA ASP A 103 9.81 12.53 10.24
C ASP A 103 10.35 12.07 8.88
N GLU A 104 10.58 13.04 8.00
CA GLU A 104 11.04 12.80 6.62
C GLU A 104 12.27 11.89 6.55
N ARG A 105 13.21 12.03 7.50
CA ARG A 105 14.41 11.19 7.54
C ARG A 105 14.08 9.73 7.94
N ALA A 106 13.17 9.55 8.88
CA ALA A 106 12.77 8.21 9.31
C ALA A 106 11.86 7.53 8.28
N LEU A 107 11.13 8.31 7.47
CA LEU A 107 10.32 7.87 6.34
C LEU A 107 11.14 7.64 5.05
N GLY A 108 12.47 7.87 5.07
CA GLY A 108 13.34 7.70 3.90
C GLY A 108 13.25 8.82 2.85
N LEU A 109 12.44 9.85 3.09
CA LEU A 109 12.20 10.92 2.12
C LEU A 109 13.44 11.79 1.89
N ASP A 110 14.33 11.92 2.88
CA ASP A 110 15.60 12.62 2.72
C ASP A 110 16.54 11.96 1.70
N ILE A 111 16.55 10.62 1.65
CA ILE A 111 17.28 9.85 0.63
C ILE A 111 16.59 9.98 -0.72
N ALA A 112 15.26 9.84 -0.77
CA ALA A 112 14.48 9.96 -1.99
C ALA A 112 14.69 11.32 -2.68
N LYS A 113 14.73 12.43 -1.91
CA LYS A 113 15.07 13.76 -2.44
C LYS A 113 16.49 13.82 -2.99
N ARG A 114 17.48 13.30 -2.28
CA ARG A 114 18.88 13.26 -2.76
C ARG A 114 19.06 12.41 -4.01
N SER A 115 18.25 11.39 -4.18
CA SER A 115 18.25 10.50 -5.36
C SER A 115 17.44 11.06 -6.55
N GLY A 116 16.82 12.23 -6.40
CA GLY A 116 16.02 12.86 -7.45
C GLY A 116 14.63 12.25 -7.64
N LEU A 117 14.19 11.34 -6.73
CA LEU A 117 12.83 10.80 -6.76
C LEU A 117 11.78 11.81 -6.32
N TYR A 118 12.17 12.81 -5.53
CA TYR A 118 11.34 13.94 -5.15
C TYR A 118 12.11 15.24 -5.32
N PHE A 119 11.40 16.30 -5.68
CA PHE A 119 11.96 17.64 -5.70
C PHE A 119 12.26 18.15 -4.27
N PRO A 120 13.29 19.00 -4.06
CA PRO A 120 13.74 19.40 -2.71
C PRO A 120 12.68 20.08 -1.85
N GLU A 121 11.73 20.78 -2.50
CA GLU A 121 10.67 21.55 -1.85
C GLU A 121 9.50 20.68 -1.39
N TYR A 122 9.38 19.43 -1.86
CA TYR A 122 8.34 18.54 -1.37
C TYR A 122 8.41 18.42 0.15
N ARG A 123 7.26 18.46 0.81
CA ARG A 123 7.15 18.28 2.28
C ARG A 123 6.09 17.24 2.59
N PHE A 124 6.46 16.31 3.43
CA PHE A 124 5.51 15.34 3.93
C PHE A 124 4.53 16.00 4.91
N THR A 125 3.23 15.86 4.67
CA THR A 125 2.21 16.40 5.55
C THR A 125 1.86 15.39 6.65
N PRO A 126 2.16 15.67 7.94
CA PRO A 126 1.81 14.78 9.04
C PRO A 126 0.32 14.46 9.09
N CYS A 127 -0.01 13.20 9.36
CA CYS A 127 -1.39 12.74 9.47
C CYS A 127 -1.60 11.97 10.78
N LYS A 128 -2.63 12.33 11.55
CA LYS A 128 -3.02 11.55 12.73
C LYS A 128 -3.63 10.22 12.29
N VAL A 129 -3.08 9.12 12.82
CA VAL A 129 -3.57 7.76 12.63
C VAL A 129 -4.61 7.44 13.72
N ASP A 130 -5.80 7.01 13.31
CA ASP A 130 -6.90 6.78 14.25
C ASP A 130 -6.87 5.37 14.83
N VAL A 131 -6.41 4.38 14.04
CA VAL A 131 -6.39 2.98 14.43
C VAL A 131 -5.01 2.36 14.17
N PHE A 132 -4.38 1.87 15.24
CA PHE A 132 -3.12 1.16 15.13
C PHE A 132 -3.35 -0.31 14.80
N ILE A 133 -2.83 -0.74 13.65
CA ILE A 133 -2.98 -2.11 13.15
C ILE A 133 -1.94 -3.04 13.76
N THR A 134 -2.40 -4.25 14.10
CA THR A 134 -1.57 -5.38 14.52
C THR A 134 -1.65 -6.52 13.50
N HIS A 135 -0.72 -7.48 13.59
CA HIS A 135 -0.71 -8.66 12.73
C HIS A 135 -1.97 -9.52 12.92
N ASN A 136 -2.59 -9.93 11.82
CA ASN A 136 -3.86 -10.68 11.76
C ASN A 136 -5.09 -9.93 12.26
N GLN A 137 -4.99 -8.63 12.48
CA GLN A 137 -6.17 -7.84 12.81
C GLN A 137 -7.18 -7.85 11.66
N LYS A 138 -8.45 -8.04 12.01
CA LYS A 138 -9.59 -7.97 11.11
C LYS A 138 -10.17 -6.56 11.12
N ILE A 139 -10.39 -6.03 9.94
CA ILE A 139 -11.01 -4.71 9.71
C ILE A 139 -12.31 -4.97 8.97
N ILE A 140 -13.43 -4.59 9.57
CA ILE A 140 -14.73 -4.77 8.95
C ILE A 140 -15.12 -3.50 8.20
N ALA A 141 -15.50 -3.66 6.93
CA ALA A 141 -15.98 -2.58 6.08
C ALA A 141 -17.16 -3.08 5.22
N GLY A 142 -18.32 -2.44 5.33
CA GLY A 142 -19.51 -2.78 4.53
C GLY A 142 -19.98 -4.23 4.60
N GLY A 143 -19.49 -5.00 5.57
CA GLY A 143 -19.76 -6.43 5.74
C GLY A 143 -18.63 -7.34 5.24
N LEU A 144 -17.60 -6.81 4.56
CA LEU A 144 -16.38 -7.55 4.22
C LEU A 144 -15.38 -7.51 5.37
N GLU A 145 -14.61 -8.60 5.52
CA GLU A 145 -13.49 -8.69 6.43
C GLU A 145 -12.19 -8.49 5.64
N ILE A 146 -11.41 -7.47 6.01
CA ILE A 146 -10.07 -7.23 5.48
C ILE A 146 -9.07 -7.61 6.58
N ARG A 147 -8.19 -8.55 6.29
CA ARG A 147 -7.16 -9.02 7.24
C ARG A 147 -5.84 -8.31 7.00
N ALA A 148 -5.31 -7.67 8.04
CA ALA A 148 -4.01 -7.03 8.01
C ALA A 148 -2.89 -8.02 8.34
N ILE A 149 -1.92 -8.17 7.44
CA ILE A 149 -0.77 -9.07 7.60
C ILE A 149 0.50 -8.23 7.65
N ASN A 150 1.09 -8.06 8.83
CA ASN A 150 2.35 -7.31 8.94
C ASN A 150 3.52 -8.12 8.39
N VAL A 151 4.25 -7.53 7.47
CA VAL A 151 5.43 -8.12 6.82
C VAL A 151 6.57 -7.10 6.81
N PRO A 152 7.19 -6.82 7.98
CA PRO A 152 8.36 -5.94 8.05
C PRO A 152 9.49 -6.44 7.15
N GLY A 153 10.06 -5.53 6.37
CA GLY A 153 11.13 -5.84 5.41
C GLY A 153 11.41 -4.65 4.51
N HIS A 154 10.41 -4.14 3.81
CA HIS A 154 10.48 -2.89 3.05
C HIS A 154 10.55 -1.68 4.01
N SER A 155 9.66 -1.64 4.97
CA SER A 155 9.65 -0.69 6.07
C SER A 155 9.44 -1.40 7.41
N PRO A 156 9.62 -0.71 8.57
CA PRO A 156 9.51 -1.35 9.89
C PRO A 156 8.12 -1.91 10.21
N GLY A 157 7.08 -1.38 9.58
CA GLY A 157 5.69 -1.75 9.83
C GLY A 157 4.90 -2.12 8.60
N SER A 158 5.57 -2.43 7.48
CA SER A 158 4.89 -2.83 6.23
C SER A 158 3.77 -3.82 6.48
N THR A 159 2.60 -3.52 5.92
CA THR A 159 1.36 -4.26 6.13
C THR A 159 0.73 -4.57 4.78
N CYS A 160 0.44 -5.84 4.54
CA CYS A 160 -0.39 -6.30 3.42
C CYS A 160 -1.83 -6.43 3.88
N TYR A 161 -2.78 -6.19 2.99
CA TYR A 161 -4.21 -6.33 3.27
C TYR A 161 -4.82 -7.42 2.40
N LEU A 162 -5.39 -8.43 3.04
CA LEU A 162 -6.01 -9.58 2.39
C LEU A 162 -7.54 -9.48 2.51
N VAL A 163 -8.25 -9.68 1.41
CA VAL A 163 -9.70 -9.69 1.39
C VAL A 163 -10.21 -10.80 0.45
N ASP A 164 -11.26 -11.50 0.88
CA ASP A 164 -11.99 -12.44 0.05
C ASP A 164 -13.13 -11.72 -0.67
N LEU A 165 -13.09 -11.74 -2.00
CA LEU A 165 -14.09 -11.13 -2.88
C LEU A 165 -14.73 -12.20 -3.77
N PRO A 166 -15.92 -11.97 -4.34
CA PRO A 166 -16.54 -12.92 -5.26
C PRO A 166 -15.66 -13.31 -6.46
N GLU A 167 -14.84 -12.38 -6.93
CA GLU A 167 -13.92 -12.56 -8.05
C GLU A 167 -12.58 -13.20 -7.69
N GLY A 168 -12.33 -13.50 -6.42
CA GLY A 168 -11.13 -14.15 -5.91
C GLY A 168 -10.53 -13.47 -4.70
N ARG A 169 -9.54 -14.12 -4.11
CA ARG A 169 -8.81 -13.61 -2.95
C ARG A 169 -7.77 -12.58 -3.38
N ALA A 170 -7.93 -11.33 -2.94
CA ALA A 170 -7.08 -10.20 -3.28
C ALA A 170 -6.10 -9.88 -2.15
N LEU A 171 -4.82 -9.64 -2.48
CA LEU A 171 -3.79 -9.19 -1.57
C LEU A 171 -3.18 -7.87 -2.07
N PHE A 172 -3.36 -6.81 -1.30
CA PHE A 172 -2.70 -5.53 -1.49
C PHE A 172 -1.38 -5.55 -0.72
N THR A 173 -0.27 -5.51 -1.42
CA THR A 173 1.04 -5.76 -0.82
C THR A 173 1.84 -4.50 -0.52
N GLY A 174 1.36 -3.31 -0.96
CA GLY A 174 2.24 -2.14 -0.98
C GLY A 174 3.56 -2.53 -1.64
N ASP A 175 4.67 -2.25 -0.99
CA ASP A 175 6.00 -2.51 -1.52
C ASP A 175 6.67 -3.78 -0.99
N VAL A 176 5.87 -4.71 -0.48
CA VAL A 176 6.42 -5.96 0.05
C VAL A 176 6.77 -6.95 -1.06
N VAL A 177 5.82 -7.22 -1.96
CA VAL A 177 5.97 -8.19 -3.06
C VAL A 177 5.34 -7.65 -4.33
N PHE A 178 6.06 -7.81 -5.44
CA PHE A 178 5.65 -7.47 -6.79
C PHE A 178 5.56 -8.73 -7.67
N PRO A 179 5.01 -8.63 -8.89
CA PRO A 179 5.01 -9.74 -9.84
C PRO A 179 6.42 -10.31 -10.06
N HIS A 180 6.48 -11.61 -10.36
CA HIS A 180 7.71 -12.38 -10.60
C HIS A 180 8.65 -12.52 -9.39
N GLY A 181 8.10 -12.41 -8.17
CA GLY A 181 8.87 -12.60 -6.94
C GLY A 181 9.85 -11.46 -6.62
N VAL A 182 9.67 -10.31 -7.26
CA VAL A 182 10.44 -9.10 -6.95
C VAL A 182 9.98 -8.56 -5.59
N ILE A 183 10.91 -8.04 -4.79
CA ILE A 183 10.62 -7.42 -3.48
C ILE A 183 10.98 -5.94 -3.49
N GLY A 184 10.40 -5.17 -2.57
CA GLY A 184 10.69 -3.74 -2.40
C GLY A 184 11.84 -3.50 -1.42
N PHE A 185 13.01 -4.12 -1.63
CA PHE A 185 14.15 -3.88 -0.75
C PHE A 185 14.95 -2.68 -1.23
N MET A 186 15.02 -1.64 -0.41
CA MET A 186 15.73 -0.40 -0.69
C MET A 186 16.82 -0.13 0.33
N ASN A 187 17.87 0.59 -0.08
CA ASN A 187 18.93 1.05 0.83
C ASN A 187 18.48 2.31 1.60
N CYS A 188 17.45 2.18 2.41
CA CYS A 188 16.93 3.26 3.23
C CYS A 188 16.70 2.83 4.68
N LYS A 189 16.50 3.81 5.56
CA LYS A 189 16.25 3.56 6.98
C LYS A 189 14.96 2.75 7.15
N GLY A 190 15.05 1.67 7.92
CA GLY A 190 13.91 0.79 8.19
C GLY A 190 13.81 -0.42 7.29
N ALA A 191 14.45 -0.42 6.12
CA ALA A 191 14.54 -1.59 5.26
C ALA A 191 15.39 -2.70 5.92
N SER A 192 14.97 -3.96 5.77
CA SER A 192 15.61 -5.11 6.43
C SER A 192 15.43 -6.40 5.66
N LEU A 193 16.51 -6.91 5.07
CA LEU A 193 16.49 -8.23 4.44
C LEU A 193 16.25 -9.34 5.47
N ALA A 194 16.77 -9.18 6.70
CA ALA A 194 16.47 -10.10 7.80
C ALA A 194 14.98 -10.07 8.17
N GLY A 195 14.34 -8.90 8.08
CA GLY A 195 12.89 -8.74 8.22
C GLY A 195 12.14 -9.53 7.15
N TYR A 196 12.52 -9.37 5.89
CA TYR A 196 11.94 -10.15 4.80
C TYR A 196 12.07 -11.66 5.02
N ARG A 197 13.27 -12.16 5.33
CA ARG A 197 13.51 -13.59 5.61
C ARG A 197 12.63 -14.13 6.74
N ARG A 198 12.41 -13.32 7.77
CA ARG A 198 11.60 -13.73 8.93
C ARG A 198 10.10 -13.69 8.67
N PHE A 199 9.61 -12.66 7.97
CA PHE A 199 8.19 -12.34 7.96
C PHE A 199 7.48 -12.60 6.62
N LEU A 200 8.19 -12.64 5.48
CA LEU A 200 7.56 -12.83 4.18
C LEU A 200 6.81 -14.16 4.06
N ARG A 201 7.26 -15.21 4.74
CA ARG A 201 6.58 -16.51 4.84
C ARG A 201 5.14 -16.44 5.39
N ARG A 202 4.75 -15.31 6.02
CA ARG A 202 3.36 -15.09 6.46
C ARG A 202 2.38 -15.00 5.28
N LEU A 203 2.89 -14.79 4.08
CA LEU A 203 2.12 -14.75 2.85
C LEU A 203 2.06 -16.11 2.13
N SER A 204 2.77 -17.13 2.62
CA SER A 204 2.73 -18.48 2.03
C SER A 204 1.39 -19.15 2.27
N GLY A 205 0.88 -19.88 1.26
CA GLY A 205 -0.33 -20.69 1.37
C GLY A 205 -1.62 -19.88 1.58
N LEU A 206 -1.62 -18.59 1.26
CA LEU A 206 -2.81 -17.76 1.36
C LEU A 206 -3.80 -17.95 0.22
N GLU A 207 -3.41 -18.69 -0.83
CA GLU A 207 -4.23 -18.94 -2.03
C GLU A 207 -4.69 -17.66 -2.72
N VAL A 208 -3.75 -16.71 -2.88
CA VAL A 208 -4.00 -15.40 -3.47
C VAL A 208 -4.23 -15.52 -4.98
N ASP A 209 -5.36 -15.01 -5.45
CA ASP A 209 -5.66 -14.87 -6.88
C ASP A 209 -5.11 -13.56 -7.42
N LEU A 210 -5.48 -12.44 -6.79
CA LEU A 210 -5.16 -11.09 -7.21
C LEU A 210 -4.00 -10.54 -6.38
N LEU A 211 -2.87 -10.23 -7.01
CA LEU A 211 -1.72 -9.58 -6.38
C LEU A 211 -1.68 -8.12 -6.81
N LEU A 212 -1.84 -7.20 -5.86
CA LEU A 212 -2.05 -5.77 -6.06
C LEU A 212 -0.98 -4.96 -5.32
N PRO A 213 0.20 -4.76 -5.94
CA PRO A 213 1.31 -4.05 -5.31
C PRO A 213 1.20 -2.53 -5.43
N GLY A 214 2.04 -1.82 -4.65
CA GLY A 214 2.11 -0.36 -4.66
C GLY A 214 2.75 0.24 -5.91
N HIS A 215 3.54 -0.53 -6.64
CA HIS A 215 4.18 -0.11 -7.88
C HIS A 215 4.15 -1.22 -8.91
N ARG A 216 4.54 -0.89 -10.15
CA ARG A 216 4.56 -1.81 -11.29
C ARG A 216 3.17 -2.36 -11.61
N GLY A 217 3.12 -3.36 -12.46
CA GLY A 217 1.88 -4.03 -12.83
C GLY A 217 1.31 -4.89 -11.69
N PHE A 218 0.05 -5.18 -11.81
CA PHE A 218 -0.68 -6.08 -10.91
C PHE A 218 -1.03 -7.39 -11.62
N VAL A 219 -1.45 -8.39 -10.85
CA VAL A 219 -1.83 -9.72 -11.35
C VAL A 219 -3.24 -10.05 -10.90
N LEU A 220 -4.11 -10.41 -11.82
CA LEU A 220 -5.53 -10.71 -11.54
C LEU A 220 -5.83 -12.21 -11.45
N LYS A 221 -4.83 -13.07 -11.66
CA LYS A 221 -4.94 -14.53 -11.50
C LYS A 221 -3.61 -15.11 -11.06
N ARG A 222 -3.66 -16.17 -10.21
CA ARG A 222 -2.47 -16.90 -9.76
C ARG A 222 -1.45 -16.02 -8.99
N GLY A 223 -1.92 -15.03 -8.24
CA GLY A 223 -1.09 -14.13 -7.44
C GLY A 223 -0.18 -14.87 -6.45
N GLN A 224 -0.63 -16.01 -5.90
CA GLN A 224 0.16 -16.82 -4.97
C GLN A 224 1.48 -17.29 -5.57
N ALA A 225 1.53 -17.63 -6.87
CA ALA A 225 2.75 -18.10 -7.51
C ALA A 225 3.88 -17.05 -7.47
N HIS A 226 3.55 -15.77 -7.56
CA HIS A 226 4.52 -14.68 -7.47
C HIS A 226 5.00 -14.47 -6.03
N ILE A 227 4.11 -14.65 -5.06
CA ILE A 227 4.44 -14.60 -3.62
C ILE A 227 5.40 -15.76 -3.28
N ASP A 228 5.12 -16.97 -3.74
CA ASP A 228 5.97 -18.14 -3.47
C ASP A 228 7.36 -17.98 -4.08
N GLN A 229 7.47 -17.36 -5.26
CA GLN A 229 8.76 -16.98 -5.86
C GLN A 229 9.54 -16.01 -4.95
N ALA A 230 8.86 -14.99 -4.39
CA ALA A 230 9.50 -14.03 -3.49
C ALA A 230 9.96 -14.72 -2.18
N VAL A 231 9.10 -15.56 -1.60
CA VAL A 231 9.43 -16.33 -0.37
C VAL A 231 10.64 -17.21 -0.61
N LYS A 232 10.71 -17.90 -1.75
CA LYS A 232 11.87 -18.70 -2.14
C LYS A 232 13.12 -17.83 -2.27
N ALA A 233 13.03 -16.72 -3.02
CA ALA A 233 14.17 -15.85 -3.29
C ALA A 233 14.79 -15.26 -2.01
N VAL A 234 13.98 -14.84 -1.02
CA VAL A 234 14.51 -14.29 0.24
C VAL A 234 15.13 -15.36 1.15
N SER A 235 14.81 -16.64 0.93
CA SER A 235 15.37 -17.76 1.67
C SER A 235 16.71 -18.25 1.13
N ASP A 236 17.03 -17.89 -0.11
CA ASP A 236 18.27 -18.26 -0.77
C ASP A 236 19.47 -17.43 -0.23
N LEU A 237 20.69 -17.87 -0.57
CA LEU A 237 21.93 -17.19 -0.20
C LEU A 237 22.08 -15.83 -0.92
N HIS A 238 21.55 -15.71 -2.12
CA HIS A 238 21.66 -14.51 -2.95
C HIS A 238 20.68 -13.41 -2.49
N VAL A 239 21.00 -12.15 -2.83
CA VAL A 239 20.09 -11.02 -2.63
C VAL A 239 18.94 -11.15 -3.63
N PRO A 240 17.68 -11.12 -3.19
CA PRO A 240 16.54 -11.16 -4.09
C PRO A 240 16.53 -9.96 -5.05
N LYS A 241 15.88 -10.12 -6.20
CA LYS A 241 15.64 -8.99 -7.10
C LYS A 241 14.78 -7.94 -6.38
N SER A 242 15.23 -6.70 -6.39
CA SER A 242 14.47 -5.55 -5.93
C SER A 242 13.87 -4.79 -7.10
N PHE A 243 12.85 -3.98 -6.83
CA PHE A 243 12.15 -3.21 -7.86
C PHE A 243 12.89 -1.92 -8.27
N LEU A 244 13.87 -1.47 -7.50
CA LEU A 244 14.83 -0.40 -7.81
C LEU A 244 16.17 -0.96 -8.18
#